data_7f1a88b1d23e61bbc1642a5d5dcf468a
#
_entry.id   7f1a88b1d23e61bbc1642a5d5dcf468a
#
_cell.length_a   1.000
_cell.length_b   1.000
_cell.length_c   1.000
_cell.angle_alpha   90.00
_cell.angle_beta   90.00
_cell.angle_gamma   90.00
#
_symmetry.space_group_name_H-M   'P 1'
#
loop_
_entity.id
_entity.type
_entity.pdbx_description
1 polymer ?
#
loop_
_entity_poly.entity_id
_entity_poly.type
_entity_poly.pdbx_seq_one_letter_code
_entity_poly.pdbx_strand_id
1 'polypeptide(L)'
;IPLDLLAGKVIFERLDDLYRAAEQLTSSEVSVAAFRDRFVWPQRSGYRDVQFIVTLEGEFKAELKLVLRDLDTLDAYEHRIYEVLRALEGQRQETLSFVQATVLAELSASSQTMYSRVWAECLKREGGG
;
A
#
# COMPACT_ATOMS: atom_id res chain seq x y z
N ILE A 1 -6.72 -17.81 -18.82
CA ILE A 1 -7.64 -17.65 -17.71
C ILE A 1 -7.21 -16.45 -16.91
N PRO A 2 -8.07 -15.49 -16.77
CA PRO A 2 -7.73 -14.39 -15.91
C PRO A 2 -7.54 -14.93 -14.49
N LEU A 3 -6.39 -14.67 -13.95
CA LEU A 3 -6.17 -14.91 -12.55
C LEU A 3 -6.95 -13.87 -11.78
N ASP A 4 -8.19 -14.21 -11.46
CA ASP A 4 -8.95 -13.40 -10.53
C ASP A 4 -8.33 -13.61 -9.15
N LEU A 5 -7.35 -12.77 -8.87
CA LEU A 5 -6.78 -12.71 -7.55
C LEU A 5 -7.81 -12.07 -6.65
N LEU A 6 -8.39 -12.85 -5.78
CA LEU A 6 -9.18 -12.28 -4.70
C LEU A 6 -8.24 -11.42 -3.87
N ALA A 7 -8.63 -10.18 -3.65
CA ALA A 7 -7.83 -9.24 -2.90
C ALA A 7 -8.66 -8.65 -1.77
N GLY A 8 -8.05 -8.54 -0.61
CA GLY A 8 -8.69 -7.93 0.54
C GLY A 8 -7.67 -7.15 1.36
N LYS A 9 -8.17 -6.24 2.18
CA LYS A 9 -7.32 -5.54 3.14
C LYS A 9 -8.01 -5.44 4.48
N VAL A 10 -7.21 -5.45 5.54
CA VAL A 10 -7.66 -5.20 6.90
C VAL A 10 -6.94 -3.97 7.41
N ILE A 11 -7.71 -3.02 7.93
CA ILE A 11 -7.20 -1.73 8.39
C ILE A 11 -7.03 -1.79 9.90
N PHE A 12 -5.85 -1.40 10.37
CA PHE A 12 -5.51 -1.36 11.77
C PHE A 12 -5.21 0.07 12.20
N GLU A 13 -5.58 0.39 13.44
CA GLU A 13 -5.23 1.68 14.04
C GLU A 13 -3.82 1.67 14.61
N ARG A 14 -3.36 0.50 15.09
CA ARG A 14 -2.06 0.36 15.76
C ARG A 14 -1.20 -0.69 15.08
N LEU A 15 0.08 -0.39 14.99
CA LEU A 15 1.07 -1.28 14.40
C LEU A 15 1.17 -2.60 15.17
N ASP A 16 1.08 -2.54 16.51
CA ASP A 16 1.12 -3.74 17.35
C ASP A 16 0.01 -4.72 16.99
N ASP A 17 -1.19 -4.22 16.80
CA ASP A 17 -2.34 -5.06 16.45
C ASP A 17 -2.16 -5.66 15.07
N LEU A 18 -1.60 -4.90 14.14
CA LEU A 18 -1.31 -5.35 12.79
C LEU A 18 -0.33 -6.53 12.83
N TYR A 19 0.77 -6.40 13.55
CA TYR A 19 1.76 -7.48 13.64
C TYR A 19 1.23 -8.69 14.41
N ARG A 20 0.38 -8.47 15.41
CA ARG A 20 -0.28 -9.57 16.10
C ARG A 20 -1.16 -10.37 15.15
N ALA A 21 -1.91 -9.68 14.30
CA ALA A 21 -2.72 -10.32 13.28
C ALA A 21 -1.86 -11.08 12.26
N ALA A 22 -0.71 -10.51 11.88
CA ALA A 22 0.23 -11.18 10.99
C ALA A 22 0.75 -12.49 11.61
N GLU A 23 1.10 -12.46 12.88
CA GLU A 23 1.54 -13.66 13.60
C GLU A 23 0.43 -14.71 13.67
N GLN A 24 -0.79 -14.30 13.95
CA GLN A 24 -1.93 -15.20 13.99
C GLN A 24 -2.15 -15.88 12.65
N LEU A 25 -2.01 -15.13 11.56
CA LEU A 25 -2.16 -15.68 10.22
C LEU A 25 -1.08 -16.71 9.90
N THR A 26 0.18 -16.40 10.21
CA THR A 26 1.29 -17.34 9.96
C THR A 26 1.24 -18.57 10.83
N SER A 27 0.62 -18.47 12.01
CA SER A 27 0.46 -19.61 12.94
C SER A 27 -0.82 -20.39 12.67
N SER A 28 -1.68 -19.92 11.77
CA SER A 28 -2.94 -20.58 11.46
C SER A 28 -2.75 -21.73 10.47
N GLU A 29 -3.83 -22.43 10.17
CA GLU A 29 -3.84 -23.49 9.16
C GLU A 29 -3.83 -22.96 7.74
N VAL A 30 -3.92 -21.63 7.57
CA VAL A 30 -3.92 -21.00 6.25
C VAL A 30 -2.54 -21.17 5.62
N SER A 31 -2.51 -21.62 4.38
CA SER A 31 -1.26 -21.79 3.64
C SER A 31 -0.80 -20.45 3.08
N VAL A 32 0.35 -19.98 3.56
CA VAL A 32 0.95 -18.72 3.10
C VAL A 32 1.94 -19.03 1.99
N ALA A 33 1.64 -18.57 0.77
CA ALA A 33 2.51 -18.77 -0.38
C ALA A 33 3.61 -17.72 -0.45
N ALA A 34 3.35 -16.51 0.02
CA ALA A 34 4.33 -15.42 0.03
C ALA A 34 3.99 -14.42 1.12
N PHE A 35 5.01 -13.77 1.62
CA PHE A 35 4.91 -12.77 2.67
C PHE A 35 5.87 -11.62 2.36
N ARG A 36 5.41 -10.39 2.60
CA ARG A 36 6.22 -9.21 2.37
C ARG A 36 5.95 -8.20 3.48
N ASP A 37 6.98 -7.90 4.27
CA ASP A 37 6.90 -6.86 5.29
C ASP A 37 7.43 -5.55 4.72
N ARG A 38 6.51 -4.71 4.26
CA ARG A 38 6.85 -3.41 3.69
C ARG A 38 6.94 -2.30 4.73
N PHE A 39 6.81 -2.62 6.01
CA PHE A 39 7.23 -1.71 7.07
C PHE A 39 8.74 -1.72 7.20
N VAL A 40 9.36 -2.86 7.04
CA VAL A 40 10.81 -3.02 7.06
C VAL A 40 11.43 -2.60 5.73
N TRP A 41 10.78 -2.98 4.63
CA TRP A 41 11.23 -2.69 3.26
C TRP A 41 10.13 -1.93 2.53
N PRO A 42 10.02 -0.60 2.77
CA PRO A 42 8.93 0.17 2.16
C PRO A 42 9.08 0.30 0.66
N GLN A 43 7.97 0.65 0.01
CA GLN A 43 8.01 1.00 -1.40
C GLN A 43 8.80 2.28 -1.62
N ARG A 44 9.19 2.52 -2.86
CA ARG A 44 9.95 3.72 -3.23
C ARG A 44 9.23 5.01 -2.82
N SER A 45 7.90 5.02 -2.87
CA SER A 45 7.10 6.15 -2.43
C SER A 45 7.17 6.42 -0.93
N GLY A 46 7.58 5.42 -0.15
CA GLY A 46 7.52 5.43 1.30
C GLY A 46 6.29 4.71 1.86
N TYR A 47 5.40 4.23 1.00
CA TYR A 47 4.22 3.49 1.43
C TYR A 47 4.63 2.19 2.14
N ARG A 48 3.94 1.86 3.24
CA ARG A 48 4.24 0.72 4.10
C ARG A 48 2.99 -0.08 4.41
N ASP A 49 3.10 -1.38 4.34
CA ASP A 49 2.07 -2.33 4.76
C ASP A 49 2.69 -3.71 4.95
N VAL A 50 1.86 -4.69 5.29
CA VAL A 50 2.23 -6.10 5.25
C VAL A 50 1.34 -6.79 4.23
N GLN A 51 1.93 -7.59 3.36
CA GLN A 51 1.22 -8.33 2.32
C GLN A 51 1.40 -9.82 2.50
N PHE A 52 0.30 -10.55 2.35
CA PHE A 52 0.30 -12.01 2.28
C PHE A 52 -0.31 -12.44 0.97
N ILE A 53 0.28 -13.46 0.37
CA ILE A 53 -0.39 -14.26 -0.64
C ILE A 53 -0.72 -15.58 0.03
N VAL A 54 -2.00 -15.87 0.15
CA VAL A 54 -2.46 -17.12 0.77
C VAL A 54 -3.03 -18.03 -0.30
N THR A 55 -2.84 -19.34 -0.12
CA THR A 55 -3.41 -20.33 -1.00
C THR A 55 -4.73 -20.79 -0.39
N LEU A 56 -5.78 -20.61 -1.13
CA LEU A 56 -7.10 -21.12 -0.82
C LEU A 56 -7.23 -22.52 -1.44
N GLU A 57 -8.41 -23.11 -1.35
CA GLU A 57 -8.63 -24.44 -1.89
C GLU A 57 -8.23 -24.54 -3.36
N GLY A 58 -7.45 -25.57 -3.70
CA GLY A 58 -6.98 -25.80 -5.05
C GLY A 58 -5.85 -24.87 -5.43
N GLU A 59 -5.96 -24.25 -6.60
CA GLU A 59 -4.96 -23.34 -7.12
C GLU A 59 -5.28 -21.87 -6.87
N PHE A 60 -6.35 -21.59 -6.16
CA PHE A 60 -6.77 -20.22 -5.91
C PHE A 60 -5.86 -19.55 -4.90
N LYS A 61 -5.41 -18.34 -5.23
CA LYS A 61 -4.63 -17.51 -4.34
C LYS A 61 -5.37 -16.22 -4.05
N ALA A 62 -5.16 -15.70 -2.86
CA ALA A 62 -5.73 -14.43 -2.45
C ALA A 62 -4.62 -13.55 -1.92
N GLU A 63 -4.67 -12.27 -2.28
CA GLU A 63 -3.80 -11.25 -1.73
C GLU A 63 -4.48 -10.61 -0.54
N LEU A 64 -3.79 -10.58 0.59
CA LEU A 64 -4.29 -9.94 1.80
C LEU A 64 -3.29 -8.90 2.25
N LYS A 65 -3.76 -7.66 2.40
CA LYS A 65 -2.95 -6.56 2.91
C LYS A 65 -3.38 -6.19 4.31
N LEU A 66 -2.42 -6.05 5.21
CA LEU A 66 -2.62 -5.51 6.54
C LEU A 66 -2.07 -4.09 6.53
N VAL A 67 -2.93 -3.11 6.76
CA VAL A 67 -2.59 -1.70 6.56
C VAL A 67 -2.87 -0.87 7.80
N LEU A 68 -2.07 0.18 7.99
CA LEU A 68 -2.38 1.21 8.99
C LEU A 68 -3.31 2.24 8.36
N ARG A 69 -4.32 2.68 9.11
CA ARG A 69 -5.36 3.57 8.63
C ARG A 69 -4.82 4.82 7.96
N ASP A 70 -3.90 5.52 8.60
CA ASP A 70 -3.43 6.80 8.06
C ASP A 70 -2.62 6.64 6.78
N LEU A 71 -1.83 5.56 6.69
CA LEU A 71 -1.09 5.26 5.46
C LEU A 71 -2.04 4.83 4.33
N ASP A 72 -3.06 4.05 4.67
CA ASP A 72 -4.09 3.65 3.70
C ASP A 72 -4.88 4.86 3.19
N THR A 73 -5.21 5.79 4.07
CA THR A 73 -5.90 7.03 3.71
C THR A 73 -5.06 7.86 2.75
N LEU A 74 -3.78 8.02 3.04
CA LEU A 74 -2.86 8.75 2.17
C LEU A 74 -2.74 8.09 0.81
N ASP A 75 -2.63 6.76 0.79
CA ASP A 75 -2.56 5.98 -0.44
C ASP A 75 -3.81 6.19 -1.32
N ALA A 76 -4.99 6.23 -0.70
CA ALA A 76 -6.24 6.48 -1.41
C ALA A 76 -6.28 7.88 -2.05
N TYR A 77 -5.79 8.90 -1.35
CA TYR A 77 -5.69 10.25 -1.92
C TYR A 77 -4.72 10.30 -3.10
N GLU A 78 -3.57 9.66 -2.98
CA GLU A 78 -2.61 9.59 -4.08
C GLU A 78 -3.19 8.90 -5.31
N HIS A 79 -3.91 7.81 -5.10
CA HIS A 79 -4.55 7.09 -6.19
C HIS A 79 -5.49 8.00 -6.99
N ARG A 80 -6.28 8.82 -6.31
CA ARG A 80 -7.19 9.76 -6.96
C ARG A 80 -6.44 10.79 -7.78
N ILE A 81 -5.34 11.31 -7.27
CA ILE A 81 -4.50 12.28 -8.00
C ILE A 81 -3.96 11.64 -9.28
N TYR A 82 -3.44 10.42 -9.18
CA TYR A 82 -2.92 9.71 -10.36
C TYR A 82 -4.02 9.40 -11.37
N GLU A 83 -5.22 9.07 -10.93
CA GLU A 83 -6.36 8.84 -11.82
C GLU A 83 -6.73 10.09 -12.59
N VAL A 84 -6.78 11.24 -11.92
CA VAL A 84 -7.07 12.51 -12.56
C VAL A 84 -5.99 12.84 -13.60
N LEU A 85 -4.72 12.63 -13.25
CA LEU A 85 -3.62 12.88 -14.18
C LEU A 85 -3.72 11.98 -15.40
N ARG A 86 -3.99 10.70 -15.23
CA ARG A 86 -4.15 9.78 -16.35
C ARG A 86 -5.31 10.15 -17.27
N ALA A 87 -6.41 10.61 -16.68
CA ALA A 87 -7.55 11.06 -17.47
C ALA A 87 -7.21 12.29 -18.30
N LEU A 88 -6.44 13.21 -17.75
CA LEU A 88 -5.97 14.39 -18.48
C LEU A 88 -4.96 14.03 -19.56
N GLU A 89 -4.08 13.07 -19.30
CA GLU A 89 -3.09 12.57 -20.26
C GLU A 89 -3.74 11.97 -21.50
N GLY A 90 -4.80 11.21 -21.32
CA GLY A 90 -5.52 10.55 -22.41
C GLY A 90 -6.08 11.50 -23.44
N GLN A 91 -6.19 12.78 -23.12
CA GLN A 91 -6.77 13.78 -24.01
C GLN A 91 -5.74 14.56 -24.82
N ARG A 92 -4.45 14.59 -24.43
CA ARG A 92 -3.41 15.39 -25.10
C ARG A 92 -2.02 14.82 -24.95
N GLN A 93 -1.75 13.69 -25.56
CA GLN A 93 -0.53 12.94 -25.33
C GLN A 93 0.77 13.65 -25.73
N GLU A 94 0.77 14.46 -26.77
CA GLU A 94 2.02 15.02 -27.31
C GLU A 94 2.51 16.28 -26.62
N THR A 95 1.60 17.14 -26.16
CA THR A 95 1.95 18.43 -25.56
C THR A 95 2.21 18.38 -24.07
N LEU A 96 1.81 17.30 -23.41
CA LEU A 96 1.92 17.20 -21.97
C LEU A 96 3.13 16.39 -21.49
N SER A 97 3.92 15.79 -22.38
CA SER A 97 4.96 14.86 -21.98
C SER A 97 6.02 15.49 -21.04
N PHE A 98 6.45 16.72 -21.32
CA PHE A 98 7.41 17.42 -20.46
C PHE A 98 6.77 17.87 -19.15
N VAL A 99 5.62 18.51 -19.24
CA VAL A 99 4.87 19.00 -18.07
C VAL A 99 4.46 17.82 -17.19
N GLN A 100 3.97 16.77 -17.83
CA GLN A 100 3.60 15.55 -17.16
C GLN A 100 4.77 14.93 -16.38
N ALA A 101 5.93 14.80 -17.02
CA ALA A 101 7.13 14.27 -16.36
C ALA A 101 7.53 15.12 -15.15
N THR A 102 7.43 16.46 -15.28
CA THR A 102 7.72 17.38 -14.20
C THR A 102 6.74 17.21 -13.04
N VAL A 103 5.44 17.14 -13.34
CA VAL A 103 4.41 16.98 -12.32
C VAL A 103 4.58 15.64 -11.62
N LEU A 104 4.82 14.56 -12.37
CA LEU A 104 5.03 13.25 -11.78
C LEU A 104 6.27 13.23 -10.88
N ALA A 105 7.35 13.89 -11.27
CA ALA A 105 8.55 13.98 -10.45
C ALA A 105 8.28 14.72 -9.14
N GLU A 106 7.56 15.83 -9.19
CA GLU A 106 7.19 16.61 -8.01
C GLU A 106 6.24 15.82 -7.10
N LEU A 107 5.26 15.13 -7.68
CA LEU A 107 4.35 14.29 -6.92
C LEU A 107 5.10 13.15 -6.22
N SER A 108 6.06 12.54 -6.90
CA SER A 108 6.86 11.47 -6.32
C SER A 108 7.68 11.97 -5.13
N ALA A 109 8.30 13.14 -5.25
CA ALA A 109 9.06 13.74 -4.17
C ALA A 109 8.15 14.13 -3.00
N SER A 110 6.99 14.71 -3.29
CA SER A 110 5.98 15.07 -2.28
C SER A 110 5.41 13.85 -1.59
N SER A 111 5.21 12.78 -2.33
CA SER A 111 4.74 11.51 -1.80
C SER A 111 5.66 10.98 -0.71
N GLN A 112 6.96 10.91 -0.99
CA GLN A 112 7.95 10.45 -0.02
C GLN A 112 7.92 11.29 1.25
N THR A 113 7.79 12.60 1.11
CA THR A 113 7.71 13.52 2.25
C THR A 113 6.44 13.26 3.07
N MET A 114 5.30 13.11 2.39
CA MET A 114 4.03 12.87 3.06
C MET A 114 4.02 11.52 3.81
N TYR A 115 4.48 10.47 3.16
CA TYR A 115 4.53 9.15 3.80
C TYR A 115 5.49 9.16 4.99
N SER A 116 6.62 9.83 4.90
CA SER A 116 7.57 9.96 6.01
C SER A 116 6.94 10.65 7.21
N ARG A 117 6.16 11.72 6.97
CA ARG A 117 5.47 12.44 8.05
C ARG A 117 4.40 11.58 8.70
N VAL A 118 3.57 10.95 7.89
CA VAL A 118 2.48 10.11 8.42
C VAL A 118 3.07 8.93 9.19
N TRP A 119 4.12 8.31 8.66
CA TRP A 119 4.79 7.21 9.34
C TRP A 119 5.37 7.64 10.69
N ALA A 120 6.01 8.82 10.75
CA ALA A 120 6.53 9.36 11.99
C ALA A 120 5.44 9.55 13.05
N GLU A 121 4.26 10.03 12.63
CA GLU A 121 3.12 10.17 13.54
C GLU A 121 2.60 8.81 14.03
N CYS A 122 2.56 7.82 13.15
CA CYS A 122 2.18 6.45 13.54
C CYS A 122 3.12 5.91 14.61
N LEU A 123 4.43 6.11 14.43
CA LEU A 123 5.44 5.65 15.39
C LEU A 123 5.31 6.37 16.73
N LYS A 124 4.99 7.67 16.73
CA LYS A 124 4.75 8.41 17.96
C LYS A 124 3.59 7.82 18.75
N ARG A 125 2.50 7.47 18.08
CA ARG A 125 1.34 6.84 18.74
C ARG A 125 1.71 5.51 19.36
N GLU A 126 2.54 4.70 18.71
CA GLU A 126 2.99 3.44 19.26
C GLU A 126 3.85 3.65 20.51
N GLY A 127 4.77 4.60 20.47
CA GLY A 127 5.66 4.89 21.60
C GLY A 127 4.98 5.64 22.74
N GLY A 128 3.97 6.45 22.44
CA GLY A 128 3.26 7.24 23.43
C GLY A 128 2.11 6.53 24.11
N GLY A 129 1.83 5.30 23.65
CA GLY A 129 0.69 4.57 24.07
C GLY A 129 0.52 3.83 25.14
#